data_da5109f769ac7fb356f9f330e5120c20
#
_entry.id   da5109f769ac7fb356f9f330e5120c20
#
_cell.length_a   1.000
_cell.length_b   1.000
_cell.length_c   1.000
_cell.angle_alpha   90.00
_cell.angle_beta   90.00
_cell.angle_gamma   90.00
#
_symmetry.space_group_name_H-M   'P 1'
#
loop_
_entity.id
_entity.type
_entity.pdbx_description
1 polymer ?
#
loop_
_entity_poly.entity_id
_entity_poly.type
_entity_poly.pdbx_seq_one_letter_code
_entity_poly.pdbx_strand_id
1 'polypeptide(L)'
;VRKIVAAKNYHAAYAQVRQLQFGILDMAWHTLTSMPGSDGASASPAGHGLRDLKTMQDLGTIAFEKEALKATNVVPSIPEACISTSFSHIFSGGYSAGYYSYKWSEVLEADAFSLFKEKGIFSAEVAASFRDNILSRGCTEDEAILYRRFRGHDPAPEALLEKLGIIVR
;
A
#
# COMPACT_ATOMS: atom_id res chain seq x y z
N VAL A 1 4.54 -4.97 29.26
CA VAL A 1 4.80 -4.29 27.96
C VAL A 1 5.26 -5.30 26.91
N ARG A 2 6.36 -6.07 27.09
CA ARG A 2 6.92 -7.01 26.09
C ARG A 2 5.87 -7.99 25.52
N LYS A 3 5.04 -8.61 26.38
CA LYS A 3 3.99 -9.55 25.93
C LYS A 3 2.90 -8.87 25.09
N ILE A 4 2.57 -7.62 25.41
CA ILE A 4 1.60 -6.82 24.63
C ILE A 4 2.15 -6.51 23.24
N VAL A 5 3.44 -6.11 23.15
CA VAL A 5 4.11 -5.86 21.87
C VAL A 5 4.20 -7.14 21.04
N ALA A 6 4.58 -8.26 21.65
CA ALA A 6 4.64 -9.56 20.96
C ALA A 6 3.25 -9.99 20.43
N ALA A 7 2.20 -9.81 21.23
CA ALA A 7 0.83 -10.11 20.79
C ALA A 7 0.38 -9.19 19.63
N LYS A 8 0.71 -7.89 19.69
CA LYS A 8 0.42 -6.93 18.62
C LYS A 8 1.13 -7.30 17.31
N ASN A 9 2.36 -7.76 17.38
CA ASN A 9 3.17 -8.07 16.21
C ASN A 9 3.00 -9.53 15.74
N TYR A 10 2.14 -10.32 16.40
CA TYR A 10 1.84 -11.68 15.98
C TYR A 10 1.23 -11.67 14.56
N HIS A 11 1.82 -12.43 13.64
CA HIS A 11 1.46 -12.45 12.24
C HIS A 11 1.51 -11.09 11.50
N ALA A 12 2.26 -10.11 12.02
CA ALA A 12 2.33 -8.78 11.41
C ALA A 12 2.78 -8.83 9.94
N ALA A 13 3.79 -9.64 9.59
CA ALA A 13 4.25 -9.78 8.21
C ALA A 13 3.13 -10.32 7.28
N TYR A 14 2.38 -11.35 7.72
CA TYR A 14 1.24 -11.85 6.97
C TYR A 14 0.17 -10.77 6.77
N ALA A 15 -0.16 -10.02 7.83
CA ALA A 15 -1.12 -8.94 7.75
C ALA A 15 -0.69 -7.84 6.77
N GLN A 16 0.61 -7.53 6.70
CA GLN A 16 1.14 -6.57 5.72
C GLN A 16 1.02 -7.10 4.30
N VAL A 17 1.41 -8.35 4.04
CA VAL A 17 1.24 -8.96 2.71
C VAL A 17 -0.23 -8.95 2.31
N ARG A 18 -1.16 -9.23 3.23
CA ARG A 18 -2.59 -9.19 2.96
C ARG A 18 -3.07 -7.79 2.55
N GLN A 19 -2.57 -6.73 3.19
CA GLN A 19 -2.89 -5.37 2.80
C GLN A 19 -2.28 -4.96 1.46
N LEU A 20 -1.07 -5.44 1.16
CA LEU A 20 -0.45 -5.23 -0.15
C LEU A 20 -1.23 -5.94 -1.26
N GLN A 21 -1.79 -7.12 -1.01
CA GLN A 21 -2.66 -7.81 -1.97
C GLN A 21 -3.85 -6.95 -2.41
N PHE A 22 -4.47 -6.22 -1.50
CA PHE A 22 -5.57 -5.31 -1.85
C PHE A 22 -5.12 -4.21 -2.80
N GLY A 23 -3.98 -3.58 -2.54
CA GLY A 23 -3.42 -2.55 -3.44
C GLY A 23 -2.98 -3.11 -4.79
N ILE A 24 -2.37 -4.31 -4.81
CA ILE A 24 -1.97 -4.99 -6.04
C ILE A 24 -3.21 -5.35 -6.88
N LEU A 25 -4.26 -5.87 -6.26
CA LEU A 25 -5.50 -6.21 -6.93
C LEU A 25 -6.21 -4.98 -7.49
N ASP A 26 -6.24 -3.88 -6.72
CA ASP A 26 -6.74 -2.60 -7.16
C ASP A 26 -6.02 -2.12 -8.43
N MET A 27 -4.70 -2.08 -8.38
CA MET A 27 -3.89 -1.68 -9.55
C MET A 27 -4.06 -2.64 -10.73
N ALA A 28 -4.15 -3.95 -10.48
CA ALA A 28 -4.37 -4.93 -11.55
C ALA A 28 -5.67 -4.66 -12.32
N TRP A 29 -6.77 -4.35 -11.61
CA TRP A 29 -8.04 -4.00 -12.25
C TRP A 29 -8.00 -2.66 -12.98
N HIS A 30 -7.34 -1.66 -12.42
CA HIS A 30 -7.41 -0.29 -12.94
C HIS A 30 -6.27 0.10 -13.89
N THR A 31 -5.32 -0.81 -14.16
CA THR A 31 -4.28 -0.63 -15.19
C THR A 31 -4.59 -1.38 -16.48
N LEU A 32 -5.77 -1.97 -16.61
CA LEU A 32 -6.22 -2.56 -17.85
C LEU A 32 -6.40 -1.49 -18.92
N THR A 33 -5.65 -1.59 -20.01
CA THR A 33 -5.59 -0.57 -21.08
C THR A 33 -6.56 -0.80 -22.22
N SER A 34 -7.20 -1.99 -22.28
CA SER A 34 -8.19 -2.31 -23.30
C SER A 34 -9.30 -3.19 -22.72
N MET A 35 -10.53 -2.90 -23.13
CA MET A 35 -11.66 -3.77 -22.84
C MET A 35 -11.59 -5.02 -23.71
N PRO A 36 -12.01 -6.18 -23.22
CA PRO A 36 -12.13 -7.38 -24.00
C PRO A 36 -13.01 -7.13 -25.24
N GLY A 37 -12.48 -7.39 -26.45
CA GLY A 37 -13.21 -7.26 -27.71
C GLY A 37 -13.01 -5.95 -28.50
N SER A 38 -12.15 -5.02 -28.05
CA SER A 38 -11.72 -3.91 -28.91
C SER A 38 -10.50 -4.32 -29.74
N ASP A 39 -10.66 -4.40 -31.05
CA ASP A 39 -9.63 -4.77 -32.01
C ASP A 39 -8.53 -3.69 -32.09
N GLY A 40 -7.56 -3.75 -31.21
CA GLY A 40 -6.43 -2.82 -31.22
C GLY A 40 -5.39 -3.19 -30.16
N ALA A 41 -4.54 -4.13 -30.52
CA ALA A 41 -3.41 -4.50 -29.69
C ALA A 41 -2.45 -3.33 -29.50
N SER A 42 -2.47 -2.70 -28.35
CA SER A 42 -1.38 -1.85 -27.86
C SER A 42 -0.91 -2.38 -26.52
N ALA A 43 0.29 -2.91 -26.51
CA ALA A 43 0.93 -3.45 -25.31
C ALA A 43 1.21 -2.32 -24.31
N SER A 44 0.78 -2.49 -23.07
CA SER A 44 1.17 -1.61 -21.95
C SER A 44 2.66 -1.80 -21.61
N PRO A 45 3.43 -0.73 -21.39
CA PRO A 45 4.86 -0.82 -21.09
C PRO A 45 5.20 -1.12 -19.63
N ALA A 46 4.23 -1.39 -18.77
CA ALA A 46 4.47 -1.71 -17.37
C ALA A 46 4.68 -3.22 -17.18
N GLY A 47 5.92 -3.61 -17.04
CA GLY A 47 6.43 -4.98 -17.02
C GLY A 47 6.08 -5.84 -15.80
N HIS A 48 4.82 -6.00 -15.48
CA HIS A 48 4.32 -7.06 -14.61
C HIS A 48 3.23 -7.83 -15.36
N GLY A 49 3.64 -8.62 -16.27
CA GLY A 49 3.18 -9.92 -16.77
C GLY A 49 1.69 -10.29 -16.81
N LEU A 50 0.75 -9.39 -16.83
CA LEU A 50 -0.63 -9.69 -17.21
C LEU A 50 -0.69 -9.69 -18.74
N ARG A 51 -0.32 -10.83 -19.29
CA ARG A 51 -0.29 -11.08 -20.72
C ARG A 51 -1.68 -11.51 -21.17
N ASP A 52 -2.17 -10.78 -22.19
CA ASP A 52 -3.26 -11.20 -23.04
C ASP A 52 -4.68 -11.16 -22.42
N LEU A 53 -5.41 -10.10 -22.74
CA LEU A 53 -6.82 -9.93 -22.37
C LEU A 53 -7.73 -11.05 -22.87
N LYS A 54 -7.34 -11.75 -23.93
CA LYS A 54 -8.06 -12.93 -24.40
C LYS A 54 -8.07 -14.04 -23.36
N THR A 55 -6.94 -14.23 -22.64
CA THR A 55 -6.84 -15.17 -21.53
C THR A 55 -7.73 -14.78 -20.36
N MET A 56 -7.94 -13.47 -20.13
CA MET A 56 -8.81 -12.99 -19.05
C MET A 56 -10.30 -13.18 -19.32
N GLN A 57 -10.73 -13.09 -20.57
CA GLN A 57 -12.11 -13.42 -20.96
C GLN A 57 -12.43 -14.89 -20.71
N ASP A 58 -11.46 -15.77 -20.98
CA ASP A 58 -11.62 -17.21 -20.85
C ASP A 58 -11.52 -17.69 -19.40
N LEU A 59 -10.77 -16.98 -18.56
CA LEU A 59 -10.48 -17.40 -17.19
C LEU A 59 -11.45 -16.85 -16.12
N GLY A 60 -12.20 -15.77 -16.40
CA GLY A 60 -13.11 -15.15 -15.43
C GLY A 60 -12.40 -14.46 -14.25
N THR A 61 -13.18 -13.82 -13.40
CA THR A 61 -12.72 -12.96 -12.30
C THR A 61 -11.81 -13.68 -11.30
N ILE A 62 -12.12 -14.92 -10.95
CA ILE A 62 -11.34 -15.70 -9.98
C ILE A 62 -9.93 -15.98 -10.49
N ALA A 63 -9.80 -16.34 -11.76
CA ALA A 63 -8.49 -16.65 -12.34
C ALA A 63 -7.66 -15.39 -12.56
N PHE A 64 -8.29 -14.28 -12.94
CA PHE A 64 -7.63 -12.98 -12.98
C PHE A 64 -7.05 -12.59 -11.61
N GLU A 65 -7.86 -12.67 -10.56
CA GLU A 65 -7.44 -12.37 -9.20
C GLU A 65 -6.27 -13.28 -8.76
N LYS A 66 -6.36 -14.58 -9.02
CA LYS A 66 -5.29 -15.54 -8.70
C LYS A 66 -3.97 -15.20 -9.40
N GLU A 67 -4.02 -14.83 -10.66
CA GLU A 67 -2.80 -14.43 -11.40
C GLU A 67 -2.25 -13.10 -10.88
N ALA A 68 -3.09 -12.10 -10.65
CA ALA A 68 -2.69 -10.81 -10.10
C ALA A 68 -2.00 -10.95 -8.73
N LEU A 69 -2.48 -11.85 -7.88
CA LEU A 69 -1.99 -12.04 -6.52
C LEU A 69 -0.93 -13.14 -6.37
N LYS A 70 -0.54 -13.81 -7.45
CA LYS A 70 0.35 -14.98 -7.44
C LYS A 70 1.66 -14.75 -6.68
N ALA A 71 2.31 -13.59 -6.89
CA ALA A 71 3.57 -13.26 -6.23
C ALA A 71 3.45 -13.03 -4.72
N THR A 72 2.24 -12.77 -4.22
CA THR A 72 1.95 -12.46 -2.81
C THR A 72 1.12 -13.52 -2.11
N ASN A 73 0.83 -14.64 -2.78
CA ASN A 73 0.06 -15.74 -2.22
C ASN A 73 0.95 -16.61 -1.32
N VAL A 74 1.04 -16.24 -0.05
CA VAL A 74 1.88 -16.93 0.97
C VAL A 74 1.18 -18.08 1.66
N VAL A 75 -0.14 -18.20 1.52
CA VAL A 75 -0.96 -19.28 2.11
C VAL A 75 -1.92 -19.79 1.04
N PRO A 76 -2.17 -21.10 0.96
CA PRO A 76 -3.16 -21.62 0.02
C PRO A 76 -4.52 -20.93 0.19
N SER A 77 -5.06 -20.41 -0.90
CA SER A 77 -6.39 -19.82 -0.92
C SER A 77 -7.47 -20.88 -1.15
N ILE A 78 -8.66 -20.64 -0.62
CA ILE A 78 -9.84 -21.43 -0.95
C ILE A 78 -10.12 -21.26 -2.45
N PRO A 79 -10.31 -22.31 -3.23
CA PRO A 79 -10.44 -22.23 -4.69
C PRO A 79 -11.54 -21.28 -5.18
N GLU A 80 -12.65 -21.20 -4.46
CA GLU A 80 -13.84 -20.40 -4.79
C GLU A 80 -13.79 -18.98 -4.20
N ALA A 81 -12.79 -18.67 -3.35
CA ALA A 81 -12.66 -17.33 -2.78
C ALA A 81 -12.29 -16.32 -3.86
N CYS A 82 -13.00 -15.21 -3.87
CA CYS A 82 -12.78 -14.09 -4.80
C CYS A 82 -13.01 -12.77 -4.07
N ILE A 83 -11.95 -12.01 -3.86
CA ILE A 83 -12.01 -10.70 -3.20
C ILE A 83 -12.70 -9.69 -4.11
N SER A 84 -12.42 -9.73 -5.40
CA SER A 84 -12.90 -8.77 -6.40
C SER A 84 -14.42 -8.61 -6.41
N THR A 85 -15.17 -9.68 -6.15
CA THR A 85 -16.64 -9.66 -6.17
C THR A 85 -17.27 -8.95 -4.97
N SER A 86 -16.50 -8.70 -3.90
CA SER A 86 -16.98 -8.06 -2.66
C SER A 86 -16.17 -6.81 -2.29
N PHE A 87 -15.18 -6.44 -3.11
CA PHE A 87 -14.25 -5.35 -2.80
C PHE A 87 -14.81 -3.98 -3.24
N SER A 88 -15.83 -3.51 -2.55
CA SER A 88 -16.51 -2.25 -2.87
C SER A 88 -15.60 -1.02 -2.84
N HIS A 89 -14.56 -1.00 -1.99
CA HIS A 89 -13.62 0.12 -1.89
C HIS A 89 -13.06 0.59 -3.24
N ILE A 90 -12.66 -0.36 -4.09
CA ILE A 90 -12.01 -0.05 -5.37
C ILE A 90 -12.98 0.12 -6.53
N PHE A 91 -14.24 -0.29 -6.38
CA PHE A 91 -15.25 -0.19 -7.45
C PHE A 91 -16.33 0.85 -7.16
N SER A 92 -16.66 1.13 -5.89
CA SER A 92 -17.71 2.07 -5.53
C SER A 92 -17.35 2.99 -4.35
N GLY A 93 -16.22 2.77 -3.68
CA GLY A 93 -15.82 3.49 -2.48
C GLY A 93 -14.87 4.68 -2.70
N GLY A 94 -14.55 5.04 -3.94
CA GLY A 94 -13.67 6.17 -4.25
C GLY A 94 -12.16 5.89 -4.13
N TYR A 95 -11.76 4.62 -4.01
CA TYR A 95 -10.35 4.20 -3.90
C TYR A 95 -9.81 3.47 -5.14
N SER A 96 -10.46 3.63 -6.29
CA SER A 96 -9.99 3.07 -7.57
C SER A 96 -8.59 3.56 -7.91
N ALA A 97 -7.66 2.62 -8.14
CA ALA A 97 -6.22 2.88 -8.31
C ALA A 97 -5.58 3.65 -7.14
N GLY A 98 -6.21 3.66 -5.97
CA GLY A 98 -5.82 4.46 -4.81
C GLY A 98 -5.73 3.70 -3.49
N TYR A 99 -6.05 2.41 -3.45
CA TYR A 99 -6.04 1.64 -2.20
C TYR A 99 -4.65 1.55 -1.54
N TYR A 100 -3.59 1.60 -2.31
CA TYR A 100 -2.21 1.62 -1.82
C TYR A 100 -1.94 2.78 -0.84
N SER A 101 -2.73 3.85 -0.89
CA SER A 101 -2.59 5.03 -0.03
C SER A 101 -2.66 4.70 1.47
N TYR A 102 -3.38 3.66 1.86
CA TYR A 102 -3.40 3.19 3.25
C TYR A 102 -2.01 2.76 3.73
N LYS A 103 -1.30 1.98 2.92
CA LYS A 103 0.06 1.56 3.27
C LYS A 103 1.08 2.69 3.15
N TRP A 104 0.91 3.55 2.17
CA TRP A 104 1.75 4.74 2.02
C TRP A 104 1.62 5.65 3.24
N SER A 105 0.41 5.90 3.73
CA SER A 105 0.17 6.69 4.94
C SER A 105 0.79 6.07 6.19
N GLU A 106 0.80 4.73 6.31
CA GLU A 106 1.47 4.05 7.43
C GLU A 106 3.01 4.21 7.36
N VAL A 107 3.59 4.21 6.15
CA VAL A 107 5.03 4.50 5.97
C VAL A 107 5.34 5.92 6.44
N LEU A 108 4.57 6.90 5.95
CA LEU A 108 4.73 8.31 6.33
C LEU A 108 4.59 8.51 7.84
N GLU A 109 3.58 7.91 8.46
CA GLU A 109 3.34 7.99 9.91
C GLU A 109 4.52 7.43 10.71
N ALA A 110 4.95 6.21 10.37
CA ALA A 110 6.00 5.55 11.12
C ALA A 110 7.35 6.29 11.00
N ASP A 111 7.69 6.76 9.80
CA ASP A 111 8.92 7.51 9.55
C ASP A 111 8.87 8.91 10.20
N ALA A 112 7.75 9.63 10.10
CA ALA A 112 7.58 10.91 10.79
C ALA A 112 7.68 10.74 12.32
N PHE A 113 7.06 9.70 12.88
CA PHE A 113 7.10 9.44 14.33
C PHE A 113 8.48 8.99 14.81
N SER A 114 9.32 8.43 13.94
CA SER A 114 10.70 8.06 14.31
C SER A 114 11.51 9.28 14.74
N LEU A 115 11.30 10.45 14.15
CA LEU A 115 11.94 11.70 14.58
C LEU A 115 11.57 12.09 16.03
N PHE A 116 10.31 11.89 16.41
CA PHE A 116 9.89 12.09 17.80
C PHE A 116 10.56 11.10 18.76
N LYS A 117 10.75 9.85 18.34
CA LYS A 117 11.48 8.87 19.15
C LYS A 117 12.95 9.24 19.33
N GLU A 118 13.61 9.75 18.28
CA GLU A 118 15.00 10.18 18.28
C GLU A 118 15.24 11.42 19.15
N LYS A 119 14.36 12.42 19.06
CA LYS A 119 14.51 13.73 19.70
C LYS A 119 13.74 13.88 21.02
N GLY A 120 12.90 12.90 21.33
CA GLY A 120 12.00 12.92 22.48
C GLY A 120 10.53 13.08 22.08
N ILE A 121 9.68 12.17 22.59
CA ILE A 121 8.25 12.08 22.23
C ILE A 121 7.51 13.39 22.55
N PHE A 122 7.96 14.14 23.55
CA PHE A 122 7.40 15.42 23.96
C PHE A 122 8.26 16.63 23.56
N SER A 123 9.16 16.49 22.57
CA SER A 123 9.97 17.59 22.08
C SER A 123 9.08 18.69 21.49
N ALA A 124 9.08 19.84 22.12
CA ALA A 124 8.33 21.00 21.65
C ALA A 124 8.85 21.51 20.28
N GLU A 125 10.14 21.40 20.01
CA GLU A 125 10.78 21.77 18.75
C GLU A 125 10.27 20.89 17.61
N VAL A 126 10.30 19.56 17.76
CA VAL A 126 9.81 18.62 16.75
C VAL A 126 8.31 18.79 16.54
N ALA A 127 7.53 18.97 17.61
CA ALA A 127 6.10 19.20 17.53
C ALA A 127 5.76 20.49 16.78
N ALA A 128 6.49 21.59 17.04
CA ALA A 128 6.35 22.85 16.31
C ALA A 128 6.68 22.67 14.82
N SER A 129 7.81 22.00 14.51
CA SER A 129 8.21 21.72 13.13
C SER A 129 7.17 20.86 12.39
N PHE A 130 6.61 19.83 13.04
CA PHE A 130 5.55 19.00 12.46
C PHE A 130 4.28 19.81 12.19
N ARG A 131 3.85 20.63 13.18
CA ARG A 131 2.71 21.54 13.00
C ARG A 131 2.93 22.48 11.83
N ASP A 132 4.09 23.16 11.78
CA ASP A 132 4.34 24.27 10.86
C ASP A 132 4.63 23.80 9.43
N ASN A 133 5.22 22.64 9.24
CA ASN A 133 5.55 22.09 7.92
C ASN A 133 4.50 21.11 7.37
N ILE A 134 3.76 20.41 8.23
CA ILE A 134 2.80 19.38 7.80
C ILE A 134 1.37 19.84 8.07
N LEU A 135 0.98 19.97 9.36
CA LEU A 135 -0.43 20.12 9.72
C LEU A 135 -1.03 21.46 9.29
N SER A 136 -0.27 22.56 9.34
CA SER A 136 -0.76 23.88 9.00
C SER A 136 -0.68 24.21 7.51
N ARG A 137 0.01 23.37 6.73
CA ARG A 137 0.24 23.64 5.30
C ARG A 137 -0.81 23.00 4.40
N GLY A 138 -1.27 21.78 4.73
CA GLY A 138 -2.17 21.06 3.84
C GLY A 138 -1.58 20.95 2.43
N CYS A 139 -2.35 21.30 1.42
CA CYS A 139 -1.94 21.27 0.01
C CYS A 139 -1.47 22.64 -0.51
N THR A 140 -0.83 23.47 0.31
CA THR A 140 -0.36 24.80 -0.10
C THR A 140 0.96 24.77 -0.88
N GLU A 141 1.70 23.70 -0.74
CA GLU A 141 2.95 23.40 -1.44
C GLU A 141 2.97 21.90 -1.78
N ASP A 142 3.91 21.46 -2.61
CA ASP A 142 4.15 20.04 -2.86
C ASP A 142 4.44 19.30 -1.55
N GLU A 143 3.69 18.24 -1.28
CA GLU A 143 3.74 17.50 -0.02
C GLU A 143 5.11 16.83 0.21
N ALA A 144 5.81 16.44 -0.86
CA ALA A 144 7.16 15.88 -0.74
C ALA A 144 8.16 16.94 -0.27
N ILE A 145 7.99 18.20 -0.69
CA ILE A 145 8.81 19.32 -0.21
C ILE A 145 8.54 19.58 1.26
N LEU A 146 7.28 19.64 1.65
CA LEU A 146 6.87 19.85 3.05
C LEU A 146 7.40 18.72 3.95
N TYR A 147 7.30 17.49 3.48
CA TYR A 147 7.79 16.33 4.22
C TYR A 147 9.32 16.37 4.40
N ARG A 148 10.08 16.63 3.34
CA ARG A 148 11.55 16.78 3.43
C ARG A 148 11.96 17.93 4.35
N ARG A 149 11.20 19.03 4.38
CA ARG A 149 11.45 20.15 5.28
C ARG A 149 11.29 19.77 6.75
N PHE A 150 10.32 18.91 7.04
CA PHE A 150 10.11 18.38 8.38
C PHE A 150 11.12 17.26 8.72
N ARG A 151 11.26 16.26 7.83
CA ARG A 151 11.97 15.03 8.13
C ARG A 151 13.46 15.07 7.76
N GLY A 152 13.83 15.88 6.78
CA GLY A 152 15.19 16.01 6.26
C GLY A 152 15.53 15.05 5.12
N HIS A 153 14.63 14.12 4.77
CA HIS A 153 14.79 13.13 3.71
C HIS A 153 13.43 12.66 3.19
N ASP A 154 13.44 11.88 2.12
CA ASP A 154 12.25 11.21 1.61
C ASP A 154 11.75 10.12 2.58
N PRO A 155 10.45 9.79 2.58
CA PRO A 155 9.90 8.72 3.39
C PRO A 155 10.56 7.38 3.09
N ALA A 156 10.80 6.58 4.14
CA ALA A 156 11.41 5.26 4.03
C ALA A 156 10.59 4.20 4.81
N PRO A 157 10.45 2.97 4.29
CA PRO A 157 9.60 1.95 4.90
C PRO A 157 10.19 1.32 6.16
N GLU A 158 11.47 1.51 6.43
CA GLU A 158 12.21 0.84 7.51
C GLU A 158 11.58 1.10 8.87
N ALA A 159 11.16 2.34 9.16
CA ALA A 159 10.53 2.69 10.43
C ALA A 159 9.21 1.93 10.66
N LEU A 160 8.44 1.68 9.59
CA LEU A 160 7.23 0.86 9.66
C LEU A 160 7.58 -0.61 9.91
N LEU A 161 8.58 -1.15 9.21
CA LEU A 161 9.01 -2.54 9.37
C LEU A 161 9.54 -2.80 10.78
N GLU A 162 10.29 -1.86 11.36
CA GLU A 162 10.73 -1.90 12.76
C GLU A 162 9.54 -1.83 13.73
N LYS A 163 8.60 -0.90 13.52
CA LYS A 163 7.37 -0.77 14.34
C LYS A 163 6.56 -2.06 14.39
N LEU A 164 6.57 -2.81 13.30
CA LEU A 164 5.87 -4.09 13.16
C LEU A 164 6.69 -5.29 13.64
N GLY A 165 7.96 -5.09 14.00
CA GLY A 165 8.86 -6.18 14.41
C GLY A 165 9.22 -7.14 13.27
N ILE A 166 9.14 -6.70 12.02
CA ILE A 166 9.51 -7.48 10.83
C ILE A 166 11.03 -7.42 10.64
N ILE A 167 11.64 -6.27 10.88
CA ILE A 167 13.08 -6.10 10.97
C ILE A 167 13.46 -5.66 12.38
N VAL A 168 14.64 -6.06 12.81
CA VAL A 168 15.23 -5.67 14.11
C VAL A 168 16.61 -5.07 13.81
N ARG A 169 16.83 -3.83 14.26
CA ARG A 169 18.14 -3.16 14.25
C ARG A 169 18.80 -3.27 15.59
#